data_f8239081a2362cef205bdf0fc03e27f3
#
_entry.id   f8239081a2362cef205bdf0fc03e27f3
#
_cell.length_a   1.000
_cell.length_b   1.000
_cell.length_c   1.000
_cell.angle_alpha   90.00
_cell.angle_beta   90.00
_cell.angle_gamma   90.00
#
_symmetry.space_group_name_H-M   'P 1'
#
loop_
_entity.id
_entity.type
_entity.pdbx_description
1 polymer ?
#
loop_
_entity_poly.entity_id
_entity_poly.type
_entity_poly.pdbx_seq_one_letter_code
_entity_poly.pdbx_strand_id
1 'polypeptide(L)'
;MLTKGAIIMKYIDLSNGEWKIMNLLWESSPRTITMLTADLKEKTGWTKHTVITMLSRMEKKGAVRFEEGSRAKQYYPNISKEQVSYTETKGFLDKVYNGSLSMMVNAMVKQDSLTKDEIDELYGILKKAEEEKYD
;
A
#
# COMPACT_ATOMS: atom_id res chain seq x y z
N MET A 1 -2.31 -27.83 6.20
CA MET A 1 -3.01 -27.35 4.99
C MET A 1 -2.88 -25.83 4.90
N LEU A 2 -2.47 -25.35 3.75
CA LEU A 2 -2.42 -23.92 3.55
C LEU A 2 -3.84 -23.35 3.56
N THR A 3 -4.02 -22.24 4.25
CA THR A 3 -5.28 -21.55 4.21
C THR A 3 -5.50 -20.97 2.83
N LYS A 4 -6.76 -20.77 2.50
CA LYS A 4 -7.11 -20.13 1.23
C LYS A 4 -6.45 -18.75 1.09
N GLY A 5 -6.34 -18.01 2.19
CA GLY A 5 -5.67 -16.72 2.20
C GLY A 5 -4.18 -16.83 1.87
N ALA A 6 -3.50 -17.83 2.41
CA ALA A 6 -2.08 -18.04 2.14
C ALA A 6 -1.83 -18.38 0.67
N ILE A 7 -2.72 -19.13 0.06
CA ILE A 7 -2.60 -19.49 -1.36
C ILE A 7 -2.85 -18.28 -2.26
N ILE A 8 -3.84 -17.47 -1.89
CA ILE A 8 -4.27 -16.32 -2.70
C ILE A 8 -3.33 -15.14 -2.55
N MET A 9 -2.65 -15.05 -1.41
CA MET A 9 -1.75 -13.95 -1.12
C MET A 9 -0.47 -14.05 -1.91
N LYS A 10 -0.60 -13.91 -3.21
CA LYS A 10 0.56 -13.71 -4.05
C LYS A 10 1.18 -12.38 -3.69
N TYR A 11 2.50 -12.37 -3.64
CA TYR A 11 3.22 -11.12 -3.51
C TYR A 11 2.98 -10.30 -4.77
N ILE A 12 2.41 -9.14 -4.61
CA ILE A 12 2.23 -8.20 -5.73
C ILE A 12 3.17 -7.04 -5.48
N ASP A 13 4.16 -6.92 -6.37
CA ASP A 13 5.15 -5.86 -6.28
C ASP A 13 4.63 -4.63 -7.02
N LEU A 14 4.40 -3.57 -6.28
CA LEU A 14 3.93 -2.31 -6.82
C LEU A 14 5.08 -1.33 -6.93
N SER A 15 5.27 -0.74 -8.09
CA SER A 15 6.23 0.34 -8.25
C SER A 15 5.74 1.58 -7.51
N ASN A 16 6.62 2.55 -7.31
CA ASN A 16 6.25 3.81 -6.64
C ASN A 16 5.08 4.50 -7.34
N GLY A 17 5.08 4.49 -8.67
CA GLY A 17 3.98 5.07 -9.44
C GLY A 17 2.68 4.30 -9.25
N GLU A 18 2.77 2.98 -9.23
CA GLU A 18 1.59 2.13 -9.02
C GLU A 18 0.98 2.33 -7.63
N TRP A 19 1.83 2.54 -6.62
CA TRP A 19 1.35 2.90 -5.28
C TRP A 19 0.50 4.16 -5.29
N LYS A 20 0.85 5.14 -6.11
CA LYS A 20 0.08 6.39 -6.22
C LYS A 20 -1.34 6.13 -6.74
N ILE A 21 -1.46 5.27 -7.74
CA ILE A 21 -2.77 4.90 -8.28
C ILE A 21 -3.56 4.08 -7.26
N MET A 22 -2.92 3.09 -6.64
CA MET A 22 -3.60 2.26 -5.64
C MET A 22 -4.12 3.08 -4.47
N ASN A 23 -3.34 4.03 -3.98
CA ASN A 23 -3.77 4.88 -2.86
C ASN A 23 -5.03 5.66 -3.20
N LEU A 24 -5.15 6.15 -4.43
CA LEU A 24 -6.36 6.83 -4.87
C LEU A 24 -7.56 5.88 -4.92
N LEU A 25 -7.36 4.68 -5.45
CA LEU A 25 -8.44 3.70 -5.54
C LEU A 25 -8.88 3.21 -4.18
N TRP A 26 -7.96 3.02 -3.25
CA TRP A 26 -8.31 2.64 -1.87
C TRP A 26 -9.04 3.77 -1.14
N GLU A 27 -8.69 5.01 -1.45
CA GLU A 27 -9.36 6.17 -0.86
C GLU A 27 -10.81 6.26 -1.32
N SER A 28 -11.04 6.12 -2.62
CA SER A 28 -12.38 6.19 -3.21
C SER A 28 -12.39 5.49 -4.56
N SER A 29 -13.24 4.51 -4.72
CA SER A 29 -13.42 3.79 -5.98
C SER A 29 -14.88 3.62 -6.29
N PRO A 30 -15.29 3.44 -7.56
CA PRO A 30 -14.39 3.35 -8.71
C PRO A 30 -13.86 4.70 -9.18
N ARG A 31 -12.81 4.65 -10.00
CA ARG A 31 -12.30 5.81 -10.71
C ARG A 31 -12.05 5.44 -12.17
N THR A 32 -12.32 6.40 -13.05
CA THR A 32 -12.02 6.23 -14.48
C THR A 32 -10.60 6.67 -14.78
N ILE A 33 -10.11 6.33 -15.98
CA ILE A 33 -8.79 6.79 -16.44
C ILE A 33 -8.71 8.32 -16.40
N THR A 34 -9.77 9.00 -16.83
CA THR A 34 -9.82 10.46 -16.84
C THR A 34 -9.70 11.02 -15.42
N MET A 35 -10.43 10.43 -14.48
CA MET A 35 -10.38 10.86 -13.07
C MET A 35 -8.98 10.67 -12.49
N LEU A 36 -8.37 9.52 -12.71
CA LEU A 36 -7.03 9.23 -12.20
C LEU A 36 -5.99 10.18 -12.80
N THR A 37 -6.09 10.44 -14.10
CA THR A 37 -5.19 11.36 -14.77
C THR A 37 -5.28 12.76 -14.18
N ALA A 38 -6.50 13.24 -13.96
CA ALA A 38 -6.74 14.55 -13.35
C ALA A 38 -6.19 14.62 -11.92
N ASP A 39 -6.44 13.57 -11.13
CA ASP A 39 -6.01 13.53 -9.72
C ASP A 39 -4.49 13.53 -9.58
N LEU A 40 -3.79 12.93 -10.54
CA LEU A 40 -2.34 12.77 -10.45
C LEU A 40 -1.55 13.81 -11.22
N LYS A 41 -2.23 14.67 -11.98
CA LYS A 41 -1.57 15.59 -12.90
C LYS A 41 -0.58 16.51 -12.21
N GLU A 42 -0.97 17.13 -11.10
CA GLU A 42 -0.12 18.09 -10.40
C GLU A 42 1.12 17.43 -9.79
N LYS A 43 0.95 16.24 -9.24
CA LYS A 43 2.04 15.56 -8.54
C LYS A 43 3.01 14.86 -9.48
N THR A 44 2.52 14.35 -10.60
CA THR A 44 3.33 13.50 -11.46
C THR A 44 3.55 14.06 -12.86
N GLY A 45 2.64 14.89 -13.34
CA GLY A 45 2.68 15.34 -14.72
C GLY A 45 2.35 14.25 -15.73
N TRP A 46 1.82 13.11 -15.28
CA TRP A 46 1.54 11.97 -16.15
C TRP A 46 0.45 12.30 -17.17
N THR A 47 0.64 11.80 -18.38
CA THR A 47 -0.36 11.88 -19.42
C THR A 47 -1.37 10.75 -19.24
N LYS A 48 -2.51 10.88 -19.92
CA LYS A 48 -3.53 9.83 -19.96
C LYS A 48 -2.92 8.50 -20.45
N HIS A 49 -2.04 8.58 -21.46
CA HIS A 49 -1.38 7.38 -22.00
C HIS A 49 -0.55 6.68 -20.92
N THR A 50 0.18 7.43 -20.11
CA THR A 50 0.97 6.84 -19.02
C THR A 50 0.05 6.13 -18.02
N VAL A 51 -1.06 6.75 -17.65
CA VAL A 51 -2.02 6.15 -16.71
C VAL A 51 -2.60 4.87 -17.29
N ILE A 52 -2.97 4.87 -18.56
CA ILE A 52 -3.49 3.67 -19.26
C ILE A 52 -2.47 2.54 -19.21
N THR A 53 -1.22 2.83 -19.52
CA THR A 53 -0.14 1.83 -19.53
C THR A 53 0.05 1.25 -18.15
N MET A 54 0.05 2.08 -17.11
CA MET A 54 0.21 1.62 -15.73
C MET A 54 -0.97 0.76 -15.28
N LEU A 55 -2.19 1.17 -15.57
CA LEU A 55 -3.38 0.39 -15.23
C LEU A 55 -3.38 -0.97 -15.92
N SER A 56 -2.98 -1.01 -17.17
CA SER A 56 -2.88 -2.28 -17.91
C SER A 56 -1.89 -3.23 -17.24
N ARG A 57 -0.75 -2.71 -16.82
CA ARG A 57 0.26 -3.48 -16.09
C ARG A 57 -0.26 -3.95 -14.74
N MET A 58 -0.95 -3.08 -14.02
CA MET A 58 -1.52 -3.38 -12.70
C MET A 58 -2.64 -4.43 -12.80
N GLU A 59 -3.43 -4.38 -13.87
CA GLU A 59 -4.45 -5.39 -14.11
C GLU A 59 -3.81 -6.77 -14.33
N LYS A 60 -2.75 -6.83 -15.11
CA LYS A 60 -2.02 -8.09 -15.34
C LYS A 60 -1.43 -8.67 -14.06
N LYS A 61 -0.99 -7.80 -13.16
CA LYS A 61 -0.49 -8.22 -11.84
C LYS A 61 -1.60 -8.68 -10.89
N GLY A 62 -2.85 -8.37 -11.21
CA GLY A 62 -3.97 -8.65 -10.33
C GLY A 62 -4.21 -7.60 -9.27
N ALA A 63 -3.57 -6.43 -9.39
CA ALA A 63 -3.72 -5.35 -8.40
C ALA A 63 -5.01 -4.56 -8.58
N VAL A 64 -5.49 -4.42 -9.80
CA VAL A 64 -6.74 -3.73 -10.11
C VAL A 64 -7.62 -4.58 -10.99
N ARG A 65 -8.91 -4.31 -10.95
CA ARG A 65 -9.89 -4.86 -11.89
C ARG A 65 -10.72 -3.71 -12.43
N PHE A 66 -11.42 -3.93 -13.50
CA PHE A 66 -12.33 -2.92 -14.02
C PHE A 66 -13.67 -3.52 -14.37
N GLU A 67 -14.68 -2.66 -14.43
CA GLU A 67 -16.00 -2.98 -14.94
C GLU A 67 -16.30 -2.02 -16.08
N GLU A 68 -17.01 -2.50 -17.10
CA GLU A 68 -17.42 -1.65 -18.20
C GLU A 68 -18.53 -0.72 -17.72
N GLY A 69 -18.27 0.59 -17.77
CA GLY A 69 -19.26 1.57 -17.49
C GLY A 69 -20.00 1.97 -18.76
N SER A 70 -20.96 2.86 -18.63
CA SER A 70 -21.72 3.35 -19.79
C SER A 70 -20.86 4.14 -20.76
N ARG A 71 -19.80 4.78 -20.28
CA ARG A 71 -18.91 5.61 -21.12
C ARG A 71 -17.44 5.24 -21.01
N ALA A 72 -17.06 4.69 -19.87
CA ALA A 72 -15.66 4.43 -19.58
C ALA A 72 -15.52 3.28 -18.61
N LYS A 73 -14.34 2.64 -18.62
CA LYS A 73 -14.01 1.60 -17.66
C LYS A 73 -13.93 2.20 -16.27
N GLN A 74 -14.49 1.49 -15.32
CA GLN A 74 -14.50 1.85 -13.90
C GLN A 74 -13.51 0.95 -13.19
N TYR A 75 -12.44 1.51 -12.65
CA TYR A 75 -11.39 0.73 -12.01
C TYR A 75 -11.58 0.64 -10.50
N TYR A 76 -11.31 -0.54 -9.97
CA TYR A 76 -11.43 -0.85 -8.55
C TYR A 76 -10.13 -1.49 -8.07
N PRO A 77 -9.78 -1.30 -6.78
CA PRO A 77 -8.68 -2.09 -6.21
C PRO A 77 -9.10 -3.55 -6.11
N ASN A 78 -8.18 -4.44 -6.41
CA ASN A 78 -8.43 -5.88 -6.37
C ASN A 78 -7.59 -6.57 -5.30
N ILE A 79 -6.89 -5.79 -4.48
CA ILE A 79 -6.05 -6.27 -3.40
C ILE A 79 -6.30 -5.42 -2.15
N SER A 80 -6.07 -6.02 -0.98
CA SER A 80 -6.25 -5.33 0.29
C SER A 80 -5.07 -4.41 0.59
N LYS A 81 -5.37 -3.17 0.94
CA LYS A 81 -4.34 -2.22 1.36
C LYS A 81 -3.55 -2.74 2.56
N GLU A 82 -4.23 -3.32 3.54
CA GLU A 82 -3.60 -3.88 4.74
C GLU A 82 -2.58 -4.95 4.39
N GLN A 83 -2.99 -5.90 3.56
CA GLN A 83 -2.14 -7.03 3.20
C GLN A 83 -0.92 -6.60 2.40
N VAL A 84 -1.12 -5.75 1.40
CA VAL A 84 -0.03 -5.28 0.56
C VAL A 84 0.95 -4.42 1.37
N SER A 85 0.41 -3.55 2.22
CA SER A 85 1.25 -2.70 3.08
C SER A 85 2.07 -3.54 4.04
N TYR A 86 1.46 -4.56 4.64
CA TYR A 86 2.16 -5.45 5.56
C TYR A 86 3.29 -6.21 4.84
N THR A 87 2.99 -6.77 3.67
CA THR A 87 3.99 -7.51 2.89
C THR A 87 5.15 -6.61 2.48
N GLU A 88 4.85 -5.40 2.06
CA GLU A 88 5.87 -4.42 1.68
C GLU A 88 6.73 -4.04 2.88
N THR A 89 6.10 -3.81 4.03
CA THR A 89 6.80 -3.47 5.27
C THR A 89 7.71 -4.61 5.70
N LYS A 90 7.23 -5.84 5.66
CA LYS A 90 8.04 -7.02 6.01
C LYS A 90 9.25 -7.15 5.10
N GLY A 91 9.04 -6.98 3.80
CA GLY A 91 10.14 -7.03 2.83
C GLY A 91 11.19 -5.96 3.09
N PHE A 92 10.74 -4.75 3.41
CA PHE A 92 11.63 -3.65 3.76
C PHE A 92 12.45 -3.96 5.01
N LEU A 93 11.79 -4.43 6.06
CA LEU A 93 12.49 -4.80 7.30
C LEU A 93 13.51 -5.89 7.07
N ASP A 94 13.16 -6.91 6.30
CA ASP A 94 14.08 -8.02 6.01
C ASP A 94 15.30 -7.53 5.24
N LYS A 95 15.09 -6.67 4.26
CA LYS A 95 16.17 -6.17 3.40
C LYS A 95 17.09 -5.19 4.12
N VAL A 96 16.52 -4.25 4.86
CA VAL A 96 17.27 -3.12 5.43
C VAL A 96 17.73 -3.39 6.86
N TYR A 97 16.92 -4.09 7.66
CA TYR A 97 17.16 -4.26 9.08
C TYR A 97 17.19 -5.72 9.53
N ASN A 98 17.43 -6.64 8.61
CA ASN A 98 17.50 -8.08 8.91
C ASN A 98 16.26 -8.59 9.66
N GLY A 99 15.11 -8.03 9.36
CA GLY A 99 13.84 -8.42 9.97
C GLY A 99 13.57 -7.82 11.33
N SER A 100 14.43 -6.94 11.82
CA SER A 100 14.30 -6.38 13.18
C SER A 100 13.59 -5.04 13.21
N LEU A 101 12.38 -5.04 13.73
CA LEU A 101 11.63 -3.82 13.97
C LEU A 101 12.36 -2.91 14.98
N SER A 102 12.97 -3.52 16.01
CA SER A 102 13.71 -2.77 17.02
C SER A 102 14.88 -1.99 16.42
N MET A 103 15.57 -2.60 15.47
CA MET A 103 16.66 -1.91 14.78
C MET A 103 16.17 -0.70 14.00
N MET A 104 15.05 -0.85 13.33
CA MET A 104 14.46 0.26 12.58
C MET A 104 14.08 1.40 13.51
N VAL A 105 13.37 1.10 14.58
CA VAL A 105 12.92 2.12 15.56
C VAL A 105 14.13 2.82 16.17
N ASN A 106 15.17 2.06 16.53
CA ASN A 106 16.39 2.63 17.09
C ASN A 106 17.07 3.58 16.12
N ALA A 107 17.13 3.22 14.84
CA ALA A 107 17.71 4.07 13.81
C ALA A 107 16.91 5.38 13.68
N MET A 108 15.59 5.30 13.72
CA MET A 108 14.72 6.47 13.66
C MET A 108 14.94 7.40 14.84
N VAL A 109 15.08 6.84 16.03
CA VAL A 109 15.36 7.61 17.25
C VAL A 109 16.69 8.35 17.13
N LYS A 110 17.72 7.66 16.64
CA LYS A 110 19.06 8.26 16.51
C LYS A 110 19.08 9.41 15.49
N GLN A 111 18.22 9.38 14.49
CA GLN A 111 18.10 10.43 13.52
C GLN A 111 17.14 11.54 13.93
N ASP A 112 16.67 11.46 15.18
CA ASP A 112 15.74 12.44 15.75
C ASP A 112 14.46 12.57 14.93
N SER A 113 14.00 11.44 14.39
CA SER A 113 12.82 11.40 13.53
C SER A 113 11.51 11.21 14.27
N LEU A 114 11.57 10.89 15.58
CA LEU A 114 10.38 10.64 16.38
C LEU A 114 10.11 11.80 17.32
N THR A 115 8.91 12.35 17.26
CA THR A 115 8.46 13.38 18.21
C THR A 115 8.05 12.70 19.52
N LYS A 116 7.93 13.51 20.58
CA LYS A 116 7.45 13.00 21.86
C LYS A 116 6.06 12.40 21.73
N ASP A 117 5.19 13.04 20.96
CA ASP A 117 3.82 12.56 20.76
C ASP A 117 3.82 11.20 20.06
N GLU A 118 4.68 11.00 19.06
CA GLU A 118 4.81 9.72 18.38
C GLU A 118 5.33 8.64 19.33
N ILE A 119 6.29 8.97 20.19
CA ILE A 119 6.80 8.02 21.18
C ILE A 119 5.70 7.59 22.14
N ASP A 120 4.92 8.54 22.63
CA ASP A 120 3.80 8.25 23.53
C ASP A 120 2.75 7.37 22.86
N GLU A 121 2.46 7.65 21.61
CA GLU A 121 1.52 6.85 20.82
C GLU A 121 2.03 5.42 20.66
N LEU A 122 3.32 5.26 20.36
CA LEU A 122 3.93 3.92 20.22
C LEU A 122 3.85 3.13 21.52
N TYR A 123 4.12 3.76 22.66
CA TYR A 123 3.96 3.11 23.95
C TYR A 123 2.53 2.61 24.15
N GLY A 124 1.55 3.43 23.77
CA GLY A 124 0.14 3.05 23.89
C GLY A 124 -0.20 1.84 23.04
N ILE A 125 0.28 1.81 21.80
CA ILE A 125 0.05 0.70 20.88
C ILE A 125 0.65 -0.59 21.43
N LEU A 126 1.89 -0.52 21.90
CA LEU A 126 2.60 -1.68 22.41
C LEU A 126 1.99 -2.21 23.69
N LYS A 127 1.60 -1.32 24.59
CA LYS A 127 0.95 -1.71 25.84
C LYS A 127 -0.38 -2.41 25.58
N LYS A 128 -1.17 -1.87 24.68
CA LYS A 128 -2.43 -2.47 24.31
C LYS A 128 -2.25 -3.85 23.70
N ALA A 129 -1.27 -3.99 22.82
CA ALA A 129 -0.96 -5.29 22.21
C ALA A 129 -0.54 -6.32 23.26
N GLU A 130 0.26 -5.91 24.24
CA GLU A 130 0.69 -6.76 25.32
C GLU A 130 -0.50 -7.24 26.17
N GLU A 131 -1.40 -6.33 26.52
CA GLU A 131 -2.59 -6.64 27.30
C GLU A 131 -3.53 -7.60 26.57
N GLU A 132 -3.70 -7.41 25.27
CA GLU A 132 -4.63 -8.22 24.48
C GLU A 132 -4.08 -9.60 24.12
N LYS A 133 -2.76 -9.73 23.93
CA LYS A 133 -2.16 -10.96 23.43
C LYS A 133 -1.50 -11.83 24.50
N TYR A 134 -1.06 -11.23 25.58
CA TYR A 134 -0.21 -11.94 26.53
C TYR A 134 -0.71 -11.92 27.98
N ASP A 135 -1.91 -11.40 28.21
CA ASP A 135 -2.53 -11.44 29.53
C ASP A 135 -3.25 -12.77 29.76
#